data_8dc5368cbce14394e87fd555014580c1
#
_entry.id   8dc5368cbce14394e87fd555014580c1
#
_cell.length_a   1.000
_cell.length_b   1.000
_cell.length_c   1.000
_cell.angle_alpha   90.00
_cell.angle_beta   90.00
_cell.angle_gamma   90.00
#
_symmetry.space_group_name_H-M   'P 1'
#
loop_
_entity.id
_entity.type
_entity.pdbx_description
1 polymer ?
#
loop_
_entity_poly.entity_id
_entity_poly.type
_entity_poly.pdbx_seq_one_letter_code
_entity_poly.pdbx_strand_id
1 'polypeptide(L)'
;MEAAGGPAAPSLLRPRSAPQLFDAIFQVARAHAWDLFVLGLMFHAPVHVFRLIGAFTSPDSLIHRWLPEPNVGVLWWLTWNSLAVTACAVATTQVYRDGTTSVPRALAAMRAGGWRLLGAVAAFELMVDGPWTLASDVWPELAWAFLFLATLPWCAPAIPASIVESVAPWTAIRRAIALVRGNFWRVAICIWIVWAVTWFADNELVSIVATLVRKPAVPGVTDFAVDGALYALRGVAIAVVYFDCRVRSEGSDVQRLLEITPA
;
A
#
# COMPACT_ATOMS: atom_id res chain seq x y z
N MET A 1 -33.61 -17.45 6.18
CA MET A 1 -32.63 -16.36 5.92
C MET A 1 -31.29 -17.07 5.85
N GLU A 2 -30.96 -17.58 4.64
CA GLU A 2 -29.73 -18.31 4.36
C GLU A 2 -28.57 -17.33 4.43
N ALA A 3 -27.63 -17.60 5.32
CA ALA A 3 -26.35 -16.88 5.35
C ALA A 3 -25.64 -17.15 4.02
N ALA A 4 -25.51 -16.12 3.20
CA ALA A 4 -24.72 -16.17 1.98
C ALA A 4 -23.31 -16.62 2.36
N GLY A 5 -22.98 -17.88 2.08
CA GLY A 5 -21.67 -18.45 2.29
C GLY A 5 -20.64 -17.63 1.52
N GLY A 6 -19.79 -16.91 2.24
CA GLY A 6 -18.64 -16.23 1.64
C GLY A 6 -17.79 -17.24 0.86
N PRO A 7 -17.10 -16.82 -0.19
CA PRO A 7 -16.25 -17.70 -1.00
C PRO A 7 -15.24 -18.39 -0.07
N ALA A 8 -15.22 -19.71 -0.11
CA ALA A 8 -14.34 -20.51 0.72
C ALA A 8 -12.86 -20.09 0.54
N ALA A 9 -12.19 -19.83 1.65
CA ALA A 9 -10.80 -19.38 1.72
C ALA A 9 -9.79 -20.15 0.81
N PRO A 10 -9.97 -21.44 0.51
CA PRO A 10 -9.07 -22.20 -0.35
C PRO A 10 -8.92 -21.69 -1.78
N SER A 11 -9.95 -21.02 -2.32
CA SER A 11 -9.92 -20.48 -3.70
C SER A 11 -9.00 -19.28 -3.87
N LEU A 12 -8.60 -18.63 -2.78
CA LEU A 12 -7.71 -17.45 -2.79
C LEU A 12 -6.23 -17.83 -2.93
N LEU A 13 -5.84 -19.04 -2.52
CA LEU A 13 -4.46 -19.51 -2.48
C LEU A 13 -4.14 -20.42 -3.69
N ARG A 14 -4.17 -19.87 -4.89
CA ARG A 14 -3.75 -20.56 -6.12
C ARG A 14 -2.85 -19.66 -6.97
N PRO A 15 -1.92 -20.25 -7.76
CA PRO A 15 -1.14 -19.49 -8.72
C PRO A 15 -2.05 -18.81 -9.75
N ARG A 16 -1.90 -17.50 -9.97
CA ARG A 16 -2.74 -16.71 -10.87
C ARG A 16 -1.98 -16.26 -12.11
N SER A 17 -2.66 -16.17 -13.26
CA SER A 17 -2.14 -15.42 -14.40
C SER A 17 -2.12 -13.92 -14.10
N ALA A 18 -1.40 -13.09 -14.88
CA ALA A 18 -1.38 -11.66 -14.64
C ALA A 18 -2.77 -11.02 -14.66
N PRO A 19 -3.67 -11.30 -15.63
CA PRO A 19 -5.06 -10.81 -15.57
C PRO A 19 -5.80 -11.26 -14.31
N GLN A 20 -5.62 -12.51 -13.87
CA GLN A 20 -6.26 -13.02 -12.67
C GLN A 20 -5.73 -12.37 -11.38
N LEU A 21 -4.51 -11.82 -11.38
CA LEU A 21 -4.02 -10.98 -10.27
C LEU A 21 -4.80 -9.69 -10.17
N PHE A 22 -5.03 -9.00 -11.30
CA PHE A 22 -5.85 -7.80 -11.33
C PHE A 22 -7.28 -8.09 -10.87
N ASP A 23 -7.90 -9.16 -11.39
CA ASP A 23 -9.24 -9.58 -10.95
C ASP A 23 -9.28 -9.79 -9.44
N ALA A 24 -8.28 -10.47 -8.87
CA ALA A 24 -8.20 -10.70 -7.44
C ALA A 24 -8.02 -9.40 -6.63
N ILE A 25 -7.20 -8.46 -7.11
CA ILE A 25 -7.02 -7.14 -6.49
C ILE A 25 -8.37 -6.41 -6.44
N PHE A 26 -9.07 -6.30 -7.56
CA PHE A 26 -10.36 -5.61 -7.63
C PHE A 26 -11.47 -6.34 -6.86
N GLN A 27 -11.49 -7.67 -6.85
CA GLN A 27 -12.44 -8.46 -6.06
C GLN A 27 -12.28 -8.20 -4.57
N VAL A 28 -11.04 -8.25 -4.04
CA VAL A 28 -10.76 -7.97 -2.63
C VAL A 28 -11.06 -6.51 -2.30
N ALA A 29 -10.60 -5.57 -3.14
CA ALA A 29 -10.84 -4.15 -2.93
C ALA A 29 -12.34 -3.84 -2.88
N ARG A 30 -13.13 -4.41 -3.77
CA ARG A 30 -14.59 -4.21 -3.81
C ARG A 30 -15.32 -4.90 -2.65
N ALA A 31 -14.92 -6.12 -2.29
CA ALA A 31 -15.56 -6.87 -1.20
C ALA A 31 -15.37 -6.22 0.17
N HIS A 32 -14.24 -5.52 0.37
CA HIS A 32 -13.87 -4.88 1.62
C HIS A 32 -13.68 -3.36 1.46
N ALA A 33 -14.37 -2.76 0.48
CA ALA A 33 -14.15 -1.37 0.06
C ALA A 33 -14.23 -0.37 1.21
N TRP A 34 -15.21 -0.53 2.10
CA TRP A 34 -15.41 0.39 3.22
C TRP A 34 -14.28 0.35 4.24
N ASP A 35 -13.91 -0.84 4.71
CA ASP A 35 -12.82 -0.98 5.70
C ASP A 35 -11.49 -0.49 5.14
N LEU A 36 -11.18 -0.84 3.89
CA LEU A 36 -9.96 -0.42 3.22
C LEU A 36 -9.93 1.10 2.98
N PHE A 37 -11.05 1.68 2.56
CA PHE A 37 -11.19 3.12 2.37
C PHE A 37 -10.99 3.89 3.67
N VAL A 38 -11.65 3.45 4.76
CA VAL A 38 -11.51 4.08 6.08
C VAL A 38 -10.06 3.99 6.58
N LEU A 39 -9.38 2.85 6.40
CA LEU A 39 -7.97 2.70 6.74
C LEU A 39 -7.09 3.65 5.92
N GLY A 40 -7.30 3.72 4.60
CA GLY A 40 -6.60 4.65 3.73
C GLY A 40 -6.77 6.09 4.18
N LEU A 41 -8.00 6.54 4.41
CA LEU A 41 -8.30 7.88 4.91
C LEU A 41 -7.65 8.17 6.26
N MET A 42 -7.78 7.24 7.22
CA MET A 42 -7.31 7.45 8.58
C MET A 42 -5.80 7.70 8.65
N PHE A 43 -5.02 6.95 7.89
CA PHE A 43 -3.57 7.11 7.87
C PHE A 43 -3.11 8.25 6.94
N HIS A 44 -3.94 8.64 5.98
CA HIS A 44 -3.63 9.77 5.12
C HIS A 44 -4.14 11.12 5.68
N ALA A 45 -5.09 11.11 6.61
CA ALA A 45 -5.66 12.31 7.23
C ALA A 45 -4.61 13.31 7.78
N PRO A 46 -3.53 12.90 8.45
CA PRO A 46 -2.53 13.85 8.93
C PRO A 46 -1.92 14.71 7.84
N VAL A 47 -1.70 14.17 6.64
CA VAL A 47 -1.16 14.93 5.49
C VAL A 47 -2.12 16.05 5.10
N HIS A 48 -3.41 15.75 4.96
CA HIS A 48 -4.41 16.74 4.59
C HIS A 48 -4.69 17.78 5.68
N VAL A 49 -4.68 17.37 6.94
CA VAL A 49 -4.79 18.29 8.08
C VAL A 49 -3.63 19.29 8.06
N PHE A 50 -2.40 18.83 7.83
CA PHE A 50 -1.24 19.73 7.72
C PHE A 50 -1.34 20.67 6.51
N ARG A 51 -1.74 20.17 5.35
CA ARG A 51 -1.98 21.01 4.15
C ARG A 51 -3.07 22.07 4.43
N LEU A 52 -4.14 21.67 5.11
CA LEU A 52 -5.23 22.58 5.46
C LEU A 52 -4.75 23.67 6.43
N ILE A 53 -4.03 23.30 7.50
CA ILE A 53 -3.44 24.25 8.44
C ILE A 53 -2.51 25.22 7.69
N GLY A 54 -1.63 24.71 6.81
CA GLY A 54 -0.74 25.52 5.99
C GLY A 54 -1.47 26.53 5.10
N ALA A 55 -2.61 26.14 4.53
CA ALA A 55 -3.42 27.02 3.68
C ALA A 55 -4.10 28.18 4.45
N PHE A 56 -4.35 28.02 5.75
CA PHE A 56 -4.97 29.06 6.61
C PHE A 56 -3.97 29.84 7.45
N THR A 57 -2.68 29.54 7.39
CA THR A 57 -1.64 30.23 8.14
C THR A 57 -0.88 31.20 7.24
N SER A 58 -0.53 32.39 7.79
CA SER A 58 0.32 33.33 7.04
C SER A 58 1.71 32.75 6.79
N PRO A 59 2.39 33.11 5.68
CA PRO A 59 3.77 32.69 5.40
C PRO A 59 4.77 33.00 6.55
N ASP A 60 4.49 34.05 7.33
CA ASP A 60 5.33 34.47 8.46
C ASP A 60 4.99 33.77 9.79
N SER A 61 3.97 32.90 9.79
CA SER A 61 3.55 32.20 11.02
C SER A 61 4.62 31.21 11.51
N LEU A 62 4.65 31.00 12.84
CA LEU A 62 5.49 29.95 13.42
C LEU A 62 5.22 28.58 12.81
N ILE A 63 3.97 28.32 12.42
CA ILE A 63 3.56 27.06 11.76
C ILE A 63 4.25 26.90 10.41
N HIS A 64 4.35 27.99 9.60
CA HIS A 64 5.09 27.94 8.33
C HIS A 64 6.61 27.75 8.54
N ARG A 65 7.16 28.25 9.64
CA ARG A 65 8.57 28.00 10.00
C ARG A 65 8.83 26.58 10.51
N TRP A 66 7.77 25.93 11.05
CA TRP A 66 7.80 24.53 11.48
C TRP A 66 7.23 23.57 10.42
N LEU A 67 6.50 24.07 9.42
CA LEU A 67 6.23 23.28 8.21
C LEU A 67 7.59 23.03 7.57
N PRO A 68 7.97 21.77 7.49
CA PRO A 68 9.32 21.43 7.13
C PRO A 68 9.67 22.03 5.78
N GLU A 69 10.92 22.50 5.68
CA GLU A 69 11.62 22.68 4.42
C GLU A 69 11.15 21.59 3.43
N PRO A 70 11.07 21.84 2.13
CA PRO A 70 10.52 20.90 1.13
C PRO A 70 10.94 19.43 1.35
N ASN A 71 12.18 19.21 1.80
CA ASN A 71 12.72 17.87 2.04
C ASN A 71 12.09 17.13 3.25
N VAL A 72 11.77 17.86 4.33
CA VAL A 72 11.11 17.24 5.51
C VAL A 72 9.62 17.04 5.22
N GLY A 73 9.01 17.92 4.40
CA GLY A 73 7.64 17.74 3.91
C GLY A 73 7.49 16.49 3.06
N VAL A 74 8.46 16.20 2.23
CA VAL A 74 8.51 14.95 1.44
C VAL A 74 8.61 13.73 2.34
N LEU A 75 9.50 13.70 3.33
CA LEU A 75 9.62 12.57 4.27
C LEU A 75 8.33 12.35 5.08
N TRP A 76 7.68 13.43 5.51
CA TRP A 76 6.41 13.37 6.20
C TRP A 76 5.31 12.78 5.31
N TRP A 77 5.21 13.27 4.09
CA TRP A 77 4.23 12.80 3.11
C TRP A 77 4.45 11.32 2.76
N LEU A 78 5.69 10.91 2.49
CA LEU A 78 6.03 9.52 2.21
C LEU A 78 5.68 8.60 3.39
N THR A 79 6.03 8.97 4.61
CA THR A 79 5.76 8.15 5.80
C THR A 79 4.26 7.85 5.97
N TRP A 80 3.40 8.87 5.85
CA TRP A 80 1.96 8.67 6.01
C TRP A 80 1.33 7.91 4.86
N ASN A 81 1.78 8.14 3.64
CA ASN A 81 1.33 7.38 2.47
C ASN A 81 1.67 5.89 2.62
N SER A 82 2.87 5.57 3.03
CA SER A 82 3.28 4.18 3.23
C SER A 82 2.57 3.53 4.41
N LEU A 83 2.24 4.29 5.45
CA LEU A 83 1.39 3.77 6.53
C LEU A 83 -0.02 3.48 6.05
N ALA A 84 -0.61 4.30 5.18
CA ALA A 84 -1.92 4.04 4.57
C ALA A 84 -1.90 2.77 3.70
N VAL A 85 -0.92 2.64 2.82
CA VAL A 85 -0.70 1.43 2.01
C VAL A 85 -0.51 0.21 2.91
N THR A 86 0.29 0.35 3.97
CA THR A 86 0.58 -0.71 4.93
C THR A 86 -0.67 -1.16 5.66
N ALA A 87 -1.49 -0.24 6.17
CA ALA A 87 -2.74 -0.57 6.86
C ALA A 87 -3.68 -1.40 5.97
N CYS A 88 -3.80 -1.01 4.71
CA CYS A 88 -4.60 -1.73 3.73
C CYS A 88 -3.99 -3.10 3.35
N ALA A 89 -2.66 -3.20 3.27
CA ALA A 89 -1.97 -4.48 3.07
C ALA A 89 -2.18 -5.42 4.26
N VAL A 90 -2.14 -4.92 5.51
CA VAL A 90 -2.45 -5.68 6.74
C VAL A 90 -3.88 -6.20 6.70
N ALA A 91 -4.85 -5.33 6.40
CA ALA A 91 -6.25 -5.72 6.26
C ALA A 91 -6.44 -6.81 5.20
N THR A 92 -5.79 -6.67 4.06
CA THR A 92 -5.84 -7.66 2.98
C THR A 92 -5.20 -8.99 3.39
N THR A 93 -4.10 -8.98 4.17
CA THR A 93 -3.53 -10.23 4.70
C THR A 93 -4.51 -10.96 5.62
N GLN A 94 -5.34 -10.25 6.37
CA GLN A 94 -6.40 -10.86 7.19
C GLN A 94 -7.49 -11.50 6.32
N VAL A 95 -7.88 -10.86 5.21
CA VAL A 95 -8.82 -11.45 4.25
C VAL A 95 -8.30 -12.79 3.72
N TYR A 96 -7.01 -12.86 3.38
CA TYR A 96 -6.39 -14.10 2.89
C TYR A 96 -6.26 -15.19 3.95
N ARG A 97 -6.13 -14.83 5.23
CA ARG A 97 -5.99 -15.79 6.34
C ARG A 97 -7.34 -16.23 6.92
N ASP A 98 -8.21 -15.26 7.12
CA ASP A 98 -9.42 -15.42 7.95
C ASP A 98 -10.72 -15.24 7.13
N GLY A 99 -10.61 -14.92 5.82
CA GLY A 99 -11.74 -14.64 4.94
C GLY A 99 -12.39 -13.27 5.14
N THR A 100 -12.07 -12.56 6.22
CA THR A 100 -12.68 -11.27 6.59
C THR A 100 -11.66 -10.32 7.20
N THR A 101 -11.94 -9.03 7.12
CA THR A 101 -11.19 -7.98 7.80
C THR A 101 -12.14 -6.93 8.40
N SER A 102 -11.61 -6.09 9.27
CA SER A 102 -12.28 -4.89 9.77
C SER A 102 -11.23 -3.88 10.23
N VAL A 103 -11.60 -2.58 10.26
CA VAL A 103 -10.70 -1.52 10.73
C VAL A 103 -10.09 -1.83 12.10
N PRO A 104 -10.86 -2.20 13.16
CA PRO A 104 -10.27 -2.50 14.46
C PRO A 104 -9.30 -3.68 14.45
N ARG A 105 -9.60 -4.73 13.66
CA ARG A 105 -8.71 -5.90 13.53
C ARG A 105 -7.40 -5.54 12.82
N ALA A 106 -7.46 -4.74 11.76
CA ALA A 106 -6.28 -4.28 11.05
C ALA A 106 -5.39 -3.43 11.96
N LEU A 107 -5.96 -2.49 12.72
CA LEU A 107 -5.23 -1.68 13.70
C LEU A 107 -4.61 -2.52 14.82
N ALA A 108 -5.33 -3.51 15.34
CA ALA A 108 -4.80 -4.43 16.34
C ALA A 108 -3.60 -5.23 15.79
N ALA A 109 -3.67 -5.69 14.53
CA ALA A 109 -2.58 -6.39 13.88
C ALA A 109 -1.37 -5.46 13.61
N MET A 110 -1.60 -4.21 13.19
CA MET A 110 -0.53 -3.22 13.06
C MET A 110 0.16 -2.95 14.40
N ARG A 111 -0.62 -2.79 15.47
CA ARG A 111 -0.09 -2.61 16.84
C ARG A 111 0.71 -3.82 17.29
N ALA A 112 0.22 -5.04 17.05
CA ALA A 112 0.93 -6.27 17.35
C ALA A 112 2.23 -6.42 16.54
N GLY A 113 2.25 -5.98 15.29
CA GLY A 113 3.44 -5.91 14.45
C GLY A 113 4.49 -4.93 14.99
N GLY A 114 4.04 -3.85 15.66
CA GLY A 114 4.86 -2.89 16.37
C GLY A 114 6.09 -2.41 15.59
N TRP A 115 7.26 -2.43 16.22
CA TRP A 115 8.51 -1.97 15.61
C TRP A 115 8.93 -2.76 14.36
N ARG A 116 8.54 -4.05 14.25
CA ARG A 116 8.86 -4.86 13.07
C ARG A 116 8.19 -4.32 11.83
N LEU A 117 6.90 -3.99 11.94
CA LEU A 117 6.15 -3.40 10.85
C LEU A 117 6.66 -2.01 10.52
N LEU A 118 6.83 -1.15 11.52
CA LEU A 118 7.39 0.20 11.32
C LEU A 118 8.79 0.15 10.70
N GLY A 119 9.63 -0.77 11.14
CA GLY A 119 10.94 -0.98 10.56
C GLY A 119 10.88 -1.51 9.12
N ALA A 120 9.91 -2.36 8.78
CA ALA A 120 9.73 -2.84 7.41
C ALA A 120 9.24 -1.71 6.49
N VAL A 121 8.33 -0.85 6.97
CA VAL A 121 7.89 0.36 6.26
C VAL A 121 9.07 1.31 6.06
N ALA A 122 9.83 1.62 7.11
CA ALA A 122 11.00 2.49 7.01
C ALA A 122 12.07 1.93 6.05
N ALA A 123 12.32 0.61 6.08
CA ALA A 123 13.23 -0.02 5.15
C ALA A 123 12.71 0.01 3.71
N PHE A 124 11.41 -0.18 3.52
CA PHE A 124 10.75 -0.05 2.23
C PHE A 124 10.91 1.38 1.68
N GLU A 125 10.58 2.40 2.48
CA GLU A 125 10.74 3.81 2.12
C GLU A 125 12.17 4.15 1.77
N LEU A 126 13.12 3.74 2.61
CA LEU A 126 14.53 4.01 2.37
C LEU A 126 15.02 3.39 1.05
N MET A 127 14.51 2.23 0.65
CA MET A 127 14.92 1.55 -0.58
C MET A 127 14.17 2.03 -1.82
N VAL A 128 12.94 2.47 -1.69
CA VAL A 128 12.08 2.88 -2.82
C VAL A 128 12.18 4.38 -3.05
N ASP A 129 12.02 5.17 -2.00
CA ASP A 129 11.94 6.62 -2.06
C ASP A 129 13.21 7.34 -1.58
N GLY A 130 14.07 6.67 -0.78
CA GLY A 130 15.34 7.20 -0.35
C GLY A 130 16.26 7.65 -1.50
N PRO A 131 16.41 6.88 -2.57
CA PRO A 131 17.18 7.31 -3.73
C PRO A 131 16.61 8.54 -4.43
N TRP A 132 15.29 8.74 -4.38
CA TRP A 132 14.65 9.96 -4.88
C TRP A 132 15.12 11.22 -4.15
N THR A 133 15.13 11.18 -2.80
CA THR A 133 15.54 12.33 -1.98
C THR A 133 17.01 12.70 -2.20
N LEU A 134 17.85 11.71 -2.53
CA LEU A 134 19.27 11.90 -2.79
C LEU A 134 19.59 12.32 -4.24
N ALA A 135 18.76 11.92 -5.19
CA ALA A 135 19.00 12.15 -6.62
C ALA A 135 18.22 13.35 -7.18
N SER A 136 17.31 13.94 -6.40
CA SER A 136 16.42 15.01 -6.85
C SER A 136 17.16 16.27 -7.36
N ASP A 137 18.35 16.52 -6.82
CA ASP A 137 19.13 17.72 -7.20
C ASP A 137 19.96 17.55 -8.49
N VAL A 138 20.17 16.31 -8.93
CA VAL A 138 21.10 16.03 -10.05
C VAL A 138 20.37 15.62 -11.34
N TRP A 139 19.40 14.70 -11.24
CA TRP A 139 18.63 14.17 -12.39
C TRP A 139 17.26 13.69 -11.93
N PRO A 140 16.36 14.60 -11.57
CA PRO A 140 15.22 14.26 -10.72
C PRO A 140 14.27 13.23 -11.35
N GLU A 141 13.94 13.38 -12.62
CA GLU A 141 12.85 12.60 -13.21
C GLU A 141 13.27 11.21 -13.67
N LEU A 142 14.44 11.09 -14.30
CA LEU A 142 14.94 9.81 -14.83
C LEU A 142 15.48 8.91 -13.71
N ALA A 143 16.15 9.49 -12.71
CA ALA A 143 16.66 8.73 -11.57
C ALA A 143 15.53 8.16 -10.74
N TRP A 144 14.48 8.96 -10.48
CA TRP A 144 13.28 8.48 -9.79
C TRP A 144 12.58 7.37 -10.56
N ALA A 145 12.28 7.59 -11.84
CA ALA A 145 11.59 6.59 -12.65
C ALA A 145 12.38 5.27 -12.66
N PHE A 146 13.70 5.33 -12.86
CA PHE A 146 14.53 4.14 -12.91
C PHE A 146 14.61 3.42 -11.56
N LEU A 147 14.88 4.15 -10.48
CA LEU A 147 15.05 3.57 -9.14
C LEU A 147 13.71 3.06 -8.60
N PHE A 148 12.64 3.84 -8.75
CA PHE A 148 11.30 3.44 -8.36
C PHE A 148 10.84 2.20 -9.13
N LEU A 149 10.97 2.20 -10.45
CA LEU A 149 10.58 1.06 -11.28
C LEU A 149 11.46 -0.17 -10.99
N ALA A 150 12.74 0.03 -10.68
CA ALA A 150 13.63 -1.09 -10.37
C ALA A 150 13.41 -1.65 -8.96
N THR A 151 13.26 -0.80 -7.93
CA THR A 151 13.25 -1.23 -6.53
C THR A 151 11.87 -1.60 -6.01
N LEU A 152 10.82 -0.88 -6.41
CA LEU A 152 9.46 -1.10 -5.92
C LEU A 152 8.98 -2.55 -6.04
N PRO A 153 9.11 -3.25 -7.18
CA PRO A 153 8.65 -4.63 -7.30
C PRO A 153 9.37 -5.60 -6.35
N TRP A 154 10.66 -5.35 -6.08
CA TRP A 154 11.45 -6.18 -5.19
C TRP A 154 11.09 -6.02 -3.72
N CYS A 155 10.72 -4.81 -3.33
CA CYS A 155 10.50 -4.45 -1.92
C CYS A 155 9.02 -4.51 -1.52
N ALA A 156 8.08 -4.34 -2.45
CA ALA A 156 6.65 -4.31 -2.16
C ALA A 156 6.15 -5.49 -1.30
N PRO A 157 6.53 -6.75 -1.55
CA PRO A 157 6.09 -7.87 -0.72
C PRO A 157 6.68 -7.90 0.70
N ALA A 158 7.63 -7.01 1.06
CA ALA A 158 8.24 -7.02 2.38
C ALA A 158 7.26 -6.66 3.51
N ILE A 159 6.32 -5.75 3.23
CA ILE A 159 5.29 -5.34 4.20
C ILE A 159 4.45 -6.55 4.62
N PRO A 160 3.73 -7.26 3.72
CA PRO A 160 2.98 -8.44 4.12
C PRO A 160 3.87 -9.58 4.65
N ALA A 161 5.11 -9.74 4.17
CA ALA A 161 6.04 -10.73 4.70
C ALA A 161 6.36 -10.47 6.17
N SER A 162 6.60 -9.21 6.57
CA SER A 162 6.88 -8.85 7.97
C SER A 162 5.75 -9.21 8.92
N ILE A 163 4.50 -9.14 8.44
CA ILE A 163 3.29 -9.40 9.23
C ILE A 163 3.01 -10.90 9.27
N VAL A 164 2.93 -11.54 8.10
CA VAL A 164 2.53 -12.94 7.96
C VAL A 164 3.56 -13.88 8.57
N GLU A 165 4.84 -13.60 8.36
CA GLU A 165 5.95 -14.43 8.82
C GLU A 165 6.55 -13.94 10.15
N SER A 166 6.07 -12.80 10.68
CA SER A 166 6.53 -12.19 11.94
C SER A 166 8.04 -11.98 12.02
N VAL A 167 8.67 -11.67 10.87
CA VAL A 167 10.14 -11.55 10.74
C VAL A 167 10.60 -10.10 10.94
N ALA A 168 11.91 -9.95 11.24
CA ALA A 168 12.55 -8.65 11.37
C ALA A 168 12.58 -7.88 10.03
N PRO A 169 12.62 -6.54 10.05
CA PRO A 169 12.52 -5.69 8.85
C PRO A 169 13.46 -6.09 7.72
N TRP A 170 14.73 -6.27 8.02
CA TRP A 170 15.73 -6.67 7.02
C TRP A 170 15.48 -8.08 6.46
N THR A 171 15.01 -8.99 7.31
CA THR A 171 14.63 -10.35 6.89
C THR A 171 13.41 -10.29 5.98
N ALA A 172 12.43 -9.42 6.24
CA ALA A 172 11.27 -9.20 5.39
C ALA A 172 11.67 -8.72 3.98
N ILE A 173 12.61 -7.78 3.87
CA ILE A 173 13.15 -7.33 2.57
C ILE A 173 13.84 -8.49 1.83
N ARG A 174 14.73 -9.23 2.51
CA ARG A 174 15.39 -10.40 1.89
C ARG A 174 14.38 -11.44 1.44
N ARG A 175 13.35 -11.65 2.24
CA ARG A 175 12.25 -12.56 1.93
C ARG A 175 11.47 -12.11 0.69
N ALA A 176 11.11 -10.83 0.60
CA ALA A 176 10.47 -10.25 -0.56
C ALA A 176 11.30 -10.47 -1.84
N ILE A 177 12.58 -10.14 -1.79
CA ILE A 177 13.51 -10.34 -2.91
C ILE A 177 13.56 -11.83 -3.31
N ALA A 178 13.62 -12.74 -2.36
CA ALA A 178 13.64 -14.20 -2.64
C ALA A 178 12.34 -14.65 -3.32
N LEU A 179 11.18 -14.18 -2.86
CA LEU A 179 9.87 -14.51 -3.44
C LEU A 179 9.71 -13.97 -4.86
N VAL A 180 10.22 -12.76 -5.12
CA VAL A 180 10.09 -12.08 -6.41
C VAL A 180 11.06 -12.59 -7.45
N ARG A 181 12.24 -13.12 -7.05
CA ARG A 181 13.35 -13.48 -7.95
C ARG A 181 12.93 -14.33 -9.16
N GLY A 182 12.07 -15.31 -8.99
CA GLY A 182 11.57 -16.16 -10.09
C GLY A 182 10.36 -15.57 -10.85
N ASN A 183 9.78 -14.46 -10.37
CA ASN A 183 8.53 -13.91 -10.87
C ASN A 183 8.60 -12.39 -11.12
N PHE A 184 9.80 -11.82 -11.22
CA PHE A 184 10.02 -10.38 -11.24
C PHE A 184 9.13 -9.63 -12.24
N TRP A 185 9.18 -9.99 -13.52
CA TRP A 185 8.43 -9.28 -14.56
C TRP A 185 6.92 -9.28 -14.32
N ARG A 186 6.41 -10.35 -13.77
CA ARG A 186 4.99 -10.47 -13.45
C ARG A 186 4.60 -9.58 -12.28
N VAL A 187 5.40 -9.59 -11.22
CA VAL A 187 5.24 -8.70 -10.06
C VAL A 187 5.39 -7.25 -10.51
N ALA A 188 6.42 -6.96 -11.27
CA ALA A 188 6.72 -5.63 -11.78
C ALA A 188 5.57 -5.07 -12.61
N ILE A 189 5.09 -5.80 -13.59
CA ILE A 189 3.96 -5.36 -14.44
C ILE A 189 2.71 -5.10 -13.57
N CYS A 190 2.39 -6.00 -12.64
CA CYS A 190 1.23 -5.84 -11.78
C CYS A 190 1.36 -4.57 -10.90
N ILE A 191 2.46 -4.42 -10.22
CA ILE A 191 2.73 -3.30 -9.31
C ILE A 191 2.79 -1.98 -10.11
N TRP A 192 3.52 -1.94 -11.23
CA TRP A 192 3.65 -0.73 -12.05
C TRP A 192 2.32 -0.26 -12.62
N ILE A 193 1.48 -1.18 -13.11
CA ILE A 193 0.16 -0.81 -13.62
C ILE A 193 -0.70 -0.24 -12.49
N VAL A 194 -0.73 -0.87 -11.32
CA VAL A 194 -1.52 -0.35 -10.19
C VAL A 194 -1.01 1.04 -9.77
N TRP A 195 0.31 1.22 -9.67
CA TRP A 195 0.89 2.53 -9.33
C TRP A 195 0.63 3.57 -10.41
N ALA A 196 0.81 3.23 -11.68
CA ALA A 196 0.53 4.15 -12.78
C ALA A 196 -0.94 4.56 -12.85
N VAL A 197 -1.86 3.60 -12.73
CA VAL A 197 -3.31 3.88 -12.74
C VAL A 197 -3.70 4.73 -11.53
N THR A 198 -3.19 4.42 -10.35
CA THR A 198 -3.51 5.21 -9.15
C THR A 198 -2.88 6.59 -9.21
N TRP A 199 -1.65 6.74 -9.68
CA TRP A 199 -1.01 8.04 -9.86
C TRP A 199 -1.75 8.91 -10.87
N PHE A 200 -2.13 8.32 -12.02
CA PHE A 200 -2.89 9.03 -13.05
C PHE A 200 -4.28 9.43 -12.55
N ALA A 201 -4.97 8.50 -11.86
CA ALA A 201 -6.29 8.77 -11.30
C ALA A 201 -6.26 9.90 -10.26
N ASP A 202 -5.24 9.94 -9.41
CA ASP A 202 -5.04 10.99 -8.43
C ASP A 202 -4.90 12.36 -9.10
N ASN A 203 -3.97 12.49 -10.03
CA ASN A 203 -3.72 13.76 -10.70
C ASN A 203 -4.90 14.24 -11.54
N GLU A 204 -5.50 13.37 -12.35
CA GLU A 204 -6.55 13.77 -13.28
C GLU A 204 -7.90 13.99 -12.61
N LEU A 205 -8.31 13.14 -11.65
CA LEU A 205 -9.59 13.31 -10.96
C LEU A 205 -9.61 14.60 -10.14
N VAL A 206 -8.54 14.88 -9.41
CA VAL A 206 -8.42 16.12 -8.64
C VAL A 206 -8.42 17.34 -9.54
N SER A 207 -7.70 17.30 -10.67
CA SER A 207 -7.66 18.36 -11.67
C SER A 207 -9.04 18.65 -12.29
N ILE A 208 -9.76 17.59 -12.68
CA ILE A 208 -11.11 17.69 -13.25
C ILE A 208 -12.06 18.34 -12.23
N VAL A 209 -12.06 17.85 -10.98
CA VAL A 209 -12.92 18.41 -9.93
C VAL A 209 -12.57 19.86 -9.62
N ALA A 210 -11.29 20.19 -9.53
CA ALA A 210 -10.83 21.56 -9.32
C ALA A 210 -11.31 22.50 -10.43
N THR A 211 -11.30 22.03 -11.67
CA THR A 211 -11.77 22.80 -12.83
C THR A 211 -13.29 23.02 -12.83
N LEU A 212 -14.05 21.98 -12.46
CA LEU A 212 -15.52 22.00 -12.51
C LEU A 212 -16.14 22.78 -11.34
N VAL A 213 -15.56 22.67 -10.15
CA VAL A 213 -16.25 23.11 -8.93
C VAL A 213 -15.83 24.51 -8.48
N ARG A 214 -14.74 25.07 -8.92
CA ARG A 214 -14.22 26.43 -8.64
C ARG A 214 -14.32 26.93 -7.17
N LYS A 215 -14.57 26.03 -6.21
CA LYS A 215 -14.62 26.34 -4.77
C LYS A 215 -13.35 25.81 -4.11
N PRO A 216 -12.53 26.63 -3.44
CA PRO A 216 -11.19 26.27 -2.98
C PRO A 216 -11.15 25.09 -1.98
N ALA A 217 -12.22 24.85 -1.24
CA ALA A 217 -12.28 23.74 -0.27
C ALA A 217 -12.58 22.36 -0.91
N VAL A 218 -13.22 22.34 -2.08
CA VAL A 218 -13.68 21.08 -2.70
C VAL A 218 -12.54 20.25 -3.25
N PRO A 219 -11.52 20.81 -3.94
CA PRO A 219 -10.37 20.03 -4.37
C PRO A 219 -9.69 19.30 -3.23
N GLY A 220 -9.50 19.94 -2.08
CA GLY A 220 -8.85 19.31 -0.93
C GLY A 220 -9.64 18.12 -0.33
N VAL A 221 -10.97 18.21 -0.29
CA VAL A 221 -11.82 17.08 0.17
C VAL A 221 -11.81 15.95 -0.85
N THR A 222 -11.83 16.29 -2.14
CA THR A 222 -11.76 15.30 -3.21
C THR A 222 -10.41 14.58 -3.23
N ASP A 223 -9.32 15.34 -3.14
CA ASP A 223 -7.95 14.82 -3.02
C ASP A 223 -7.85 13.82 -1.87
N PHE A 224 -8.34 14.21 -0.68
CA PHE A 224 -8.38 13.33 0.49
C PHE A 224 -9.17 12.02 0.24
N ALA A 225 -10.35 12.11 -0.36
CA ALA A 225 -11.18 10.93 -0.61
C ALA A 225 -10.58 10.03 -1.70
N VAL A 226 -10.03 10.62 -2.75
CA VAL A 226 -9.35 9.90 -3.84
C VAL A 226 -8.13 9.18 -3.30
N ASP A 227 -7.27 9.86 -2.55
CA ASP A 227 -6.09 9.27 -1.92
C ASP A 227 -6.44 8.07 -1.03
N GLY A 228 -7.47 8.18 -0.19
CA GLY A 228 -7.91 7.06 0.65
C GLY A 228 -8.24 5.81 -0.16
N ALA A 229 -8.91 5.96 -1.29
CA ALA A 229 -9.24 4.84 -2.19
C ALA A 229 -8.02 4.30 -2.93
N LEU A 230 -7.14 5.18 -3.42
CA LEU A 230 -5.97 4.78 -4.21
C LEU A 230 -4.91 4.08 -3.37
N TYR A 231 -4.65 4.55 -2.14
CA TYR A 231 -3.75 3.86 -1.21
C TYR A 231 -4.30 2.52 -0.76
N ALA A 232 -5.63 2.40 -0.62
CA ALA A 232 -6.28 1.12 -0.39
C ALA A 232 -5.97 0.13 -1.52
N LEU A 233 -6.11 0.54 -2.78
CA LEU A 233 -5.82 -0.30 -3.94
C LEU A 233 -4.35 -0.73 -4.00
N ARG A 234 -3.41 0.18 -3.71
CA ARG A 234 -1.97 -0.14 -3.62
C ARG A 234 -1.69 -1.17 -2.54
N GLY A 235 -2.27 -1.01 -1.35
CA GLY A 235 -2.11 -1.97 -0.24
C GLY A 235 -2.65 -3.35 -0.57
N VAL A 236 -3.83 -3.43 -1.21
CA VAL A 236 -4.39 -4.69 -1.71
C VAL A 236 -3.46 -5.34 -2.73
N ALA A 237 -2.93 -4.58 -3.70
CA ALA A 237 -2.05 -5.11 -4.74
C ALA A 237 -0.78 -5.73 -4.15
N ILE A 238 -0.13 -5.05 -3.19
CA ILE A 238 1.07 -5.56 -2.50
C ILE A 238 0.77 -6.90 -1.81
N ALA A 239 -0.34 -7.01 -1.09
CA ALA A 239 -0.69 -8.23 -0.38
C ALA A 239 -1.05 -9.38 -1.33
N VAL A 240 -1.86 -9.10 -2.37
CA VAL A 240 -2.24 -10.11 -3.39
C VAL A 240 -1.00 -10.66 -4.09
N VAL A 241 -0.08 -9.80 -4.49
CA VAL A 241 1.19 -10.17 -5.14
C VAL A 241 2.05 -11.02 -4.20
N TYR A 242 2.15 -10.65 -2.93
CA TYR A 242 2.88 -11.44 -1.93
C TYR A 242 2.34 -12.88 -1.84
N PHE A 243 1.02 -13.05 -1.70
CA PHE A 243 0.42 -14.38 -1.61
C PHE A 243 0.57 -15.18 -2.90
N ASP A 244 0.46 -14.57 -4.08
CA ASP A 244 0.71 -15.26 -5.35
C ASP A 244 2.17 -15.72 -5.49
N CYS A 245 3.13 -14.87 -5.13
CA CYS A 245 4.55 -15.25 -5.12
C CYS A 245 4.83 -16.37 -4.13
N ARG A 246 4.24 -16.32 -2.95
CA ARG A 246 4.40 -17.34 -1.92
C ARG A 246 3.85 -18.69 -2.36
N VAL A 247 2.64 -18.71 -2.92
CA VAL A 247 2.03 -19.95 -3.46
C VAL A 247 2.90 -20.58 -4.56
N ARG A 248 3.54 -19.76 -5.40
CA ARG A 248 4.40 -20.25 -6.47
C ARG A 248 5.75 -20.79 -5.99
N SER A 249 6.33 -20.12 -5.01
CA SER A 249 7.64 -20.48 -4.48
C SER A 249 7.57 -21.64 -3.47
N GLU A 250 6.44 -21.74 -2.75
CA GLU A 250 6.25 -22.65 -1.61
C GLU A 250 5.04 -23.58 -1.79
N GLY A 251 4.57 -23.78 -3.02
CA GLY A 251 3.29 -24.46 -3.31
C GLY A 251 3.06 -25.82 -2.63
N SER A 252 4.12 -26.53 -2.29
CA SER A 252 4.05 -27.75 -1.51
C SER A 252 3.71 -27.53 -0.02
N ASP A 253 4.09 -26.37 0.55
CA ASP A 253 3.86 -26.09 1.97
C ASP A 253 2.44 -25.58 2.22
N VAL A 254 1.85 -24.90 1.24
CA VAL A 254 0.46 -24.46 1.32
C VAL A 254 -0.51 -25.62 1.23
N GLN A 255 -0.22 -26.62 0.38
CA GLN A 255 -0.98 -27.87 0.33
C GLN A 255 -0.90 -28.65 1.65
N ARG A 256 0.28 -28.74 2.26
CA ARG A 256 0.45 -29.40 3.56
C ARG A 256 -0.30 -28.70 4.69
N LEU A 257 -0.36 -27.34 4.67
CA LEU A 257 -1.14 -26.59 5.67
C LEU A 257 -2.64 -26.82 5.52
N LEU A 258 -3.12 -27.08 4.32
CA LEU A 258 -4.53 -27.42 4.06
C LEU A 258 -4.88 -28.86 4.45
N GLU A 259 -3.91 -29.79 4.37
CA GLU A 259 -4.07 -31.19 4.74
C GLU A 259 -4.04 -31.42 6.27
N ILE A 260 -3.46 -30.49 7.04
CA ILE A 260 -3.34 -30.59 8.52
C ILE A 260 -4.58 -30.03 9.24
N THR A 261 -5.48 -29.36 8.54
CA THR A 261 -6.73 -28.86 9.14
C THR A 261 -7.84 -29.90 8.88
N PRO A 262 -8.08 -30.86 9.81
CA PRO A 262 -9.22 -31.78 9.68
C PRO A 262 -10.51 -30.97 9.78
N ALA A 263 -11.48 -31.30 8.92
CA ALA A 263 -12.81 -30.74 8.85
C ALA A 263 -13.62 -31.01 10.14
#